data_6d8177cd6ea429b6a38f6c7a16b040b5
#
_entry.id   6d8177cd6ea429b6a38f6c7a16b040b5
#
_cell.length_a   1.000
_cell.length_b   1.000
_cell.length_c   1.000
_cell.angle_alpha   90.00
_cell.angle_beta   90.00
_cell.angle_gamma   90.00
#
_symmetry.space_group_name_H-M   'P 1'
#
loop_
_entity.id
_entity.type
_entity.pdbx_description
1 polymer ?
#
loop_
_entity_poly.entity_id
_entity_poly.type
_entity_poly.pdbx_seq_one_letter_code
_entity_poly.pdbx_strand_id
1 'polypeptide(L)'
;MSMRFSRERTVGTTVLASKEQSSSYNSEKKRKVVEHICLLKAKKDLSEEEENDMLDYLYTSQYQMGGIVAISLGRISNENVENYTHGVFMRFQRKEQLVKFYENPFYSKVLKEHVMPYCHGLMNVDYETEVEDDILPIFRKGEDFNFGVEFVLLISFIQSAFGGPAEDALESLKRLTAEFPSLIVQSTQGSNFNLSSEIYTHAVVIRLRSVEAFEMFVGSSDYKEMWSNKFQPIIRTQLPVHFSVDPVGTEIM
;
A
#
# COMPACT_ATOMS: atom_id res chain seq x y z
N MET A 1 79.49 -49.04 -19.95
CA MET A 1 79.22 -48.41 -18.64
C MET A 1 78.03 -47.48 -18.88
N SER A 2 76.80 -47.97 -18.59
CA SER A 2 75.58 -47.31 -18.97
C SER A 2 74.78 -47.06 -17.68
N MET A 3 74.58 -45.81 -17.35
CA MET A 3 73.76 -45.41 -16.22
C MET A 3 72.31 -45.17 -16.71
N ARG A 4 71.35 -45.92 -16.14
CA ARG A 4 69.91 -45.70 -16.31
C ARG A 4 69.43 -44.73 -15.26
N PHE A 5 68.83 -43.63 -15.70
CA PHE A 5 68.08 -42.75 -14.82
C PHE A 5 66.61 -43.22 -14.78
N SER A 6 66.16 -43.54 -13.55
CA SER A 6 64.76 -43.82 -13.28
C SER A 6 64.02 -42.50 -13.12
N ARG A 7 62.90 -42.35 -13.80
CA ARG A 7 62.00 -41.22 -13.74
C ARG A 7 60.86 -41.56 -12.78
N GLU A 8 60.85 -40.96 -11.60
CA GLU A 8 59.73 -41.02 -10.69
C GLU A 8 58.56 -40.16 -11.22
N ARG A 9 57.36 -40.75 -11.30
CA ARG A 9 56.10 -40.04 -11.66
C ARG A 9 55.49 -39.55 -10.34
N THR A 10 55.46 -38.24 -10.17
CA THR A 10 54.67 -37.57 -9.12
C THR A 10 53.22 -37.56 -9.55
N VAL A 11 52.34 -38.23 -8.79
CA VAL A 11 50.88 -38.18 -8.96
C VAL A 11 50.37 -36.89 -8.33
N GLY A 12 49.97 -35.95 -9.16
CA GLY A 12 49.33 -34.72 -8.69
C GLY A 12 47.86 -34.98 -8.32
N THR A 13 47.58 -34.86 -7.02
CA THR A 13 46.21 -34.90 -6.52
C THR A 13 45.54 -33.54 -6.78
N THR A 14 44.62 -33.53 -7.72
CA THR A 14 43.79 -32.35 -8.01
C THR A 14 42.73 -32.25 -6.94
N VAL A 15 42.88 -31.30 -6.02
CA VAL A 15 41.83 -30.92 -5.07
C VAL A 15 40.80 -30.08 -5.81
N LEU A 16 39.62 -30.64 -6.06
CA LEU A 16 38.45 -29.92 -6.50
C LEU A 16 37.95 -29.04 -5.35
N ALA A 17 38.26 -27.75 -5.42
CA ALA A 17 37.66 -26.75 -4.57
C ALA A 17 36.18 -26.57 -4.99
N SER A 18 35.27 -27.15 -4.24
CA SER A 18 33.85 -26.84 -4.31
C SER A 18 33.67 -25.37 -3.95
N LYS A 19 33.30 -24.57 -4.95
CA LYS A 19 32.76 -23.23 -4.75
C LYS A 19 31.43 -23.38 -4.02
N GLU A 20 31.43 -23.17 -2.71
CA GLU A 20 30.24 -22.83 -1.97
C GLU A 20 29.74 -21.49 -2.53
N GLN A 21 28.68 -21.54 -3.34
CA GLN A 21 27.88 -20.37 -3.64
C GLN A 21 27.17 -19.97 -2.34
N SER A 22 27.77 -19.06 -1.61
CA SER A 22 27.05 -18.31 -0.58
C SER A 22 25.98 -17.49 -1.32
N SER A 23 24.74 -17.99 -1.34
CA SER A 23 23.58 -17.18 -1.61
C SER A 23 23.47 -16.16 -0.47
N SER A 24 24.02 -14.99 -0.69
CA SER A 24 23.70 -13.84 0.15
C SER A 24 22.20 -13.56 -0.09
N TYR A 25 21.36 -14.03 0.81
CA TYR A 25 20.02 -13.46 0.95
C TYR A 25 20.26 -11.99 1.32
N ASN A 26 20.17 -11.11 0.35
CA ASN A 26 19.97 -9.69 0.60
C ASN A 26 18.66 -9.60 1.38
N SER A 27 18.74 -9.47 2.70
CA SER A 27 17.57 -9.08 3.49
C SER A 27 17.19 -7.68 2.99
N GLU A 28 16.13 -7.62 2.21
CA GLU A 28 15.61 -6.35 1.72
C GLU A 28 15.43 -5.43 2.91
N LYS A 29 16.09 -4.28 2.85
CA LYS A 29 16.05 -3.32 3.94
C LYS A 29 14.65 -2.75 4.03
N LYS A 30 13.99 -2.95 5.18
CA LYS A 30 12.67 -2.42 5.46
C LYS A 30 12.77 -1.07 6.15
N ARG A 31 11.78 -0.23 5.88
CA ARG A 31 11.65 1.09 6.47
C ARG A 31 10.25 1.28 7.04
N LYS A 32 10.19 1.82 8.26
CA LYS A 32 8.94 2.21 8.89
C LYS A 32 8.44 3.49 8.26
N VAL A 33 7.15 3.50 7.90
CA VAL A 33 6.44 4.64 7.29
C VAL A 33 5.08 4.82 7.95
N VAL A 34 4.44 5.96 7.67
CA VAL A 34 3.06 6.24 8.07
C VAL A 34 2.22 6.36 6.81
N GLU A 35 1.14 5.61 6.78
CA GLU A 35 0.13 5.66 5.73
C GLU A 35 -1.06 6.49 6.19
N HIS A 36 -1.53 7.35 5.31
CA HIS A 36 -2.71 8.19 5.49
C HIS A 36 -3.71 7.90 4.38
N ILE A 37 -4.91 7.54 4.76
CA ILE A 37 -6.04 7.30 3.85
C ILE A 37 -7.08 8.38 4.14
N CYS A 38 -7.50 9.11 3.10
CA CYS A 38 -8.62 10.02 3.17
C CYS A 38 -9.70 9.56 2.19
N LEU A 39 -10.88 9.24 2.68
CA LEU A 39 -12.05 8.91 1.87
C LEU A 39 -13.00 10.12 1.84
N LEU A 40 -13.42 10.51 0.64
CA LEU A 40 -14.25 11.69 0.40
C LEU A 40 -15.67 11.30 -0.04
N LYS A 41 -16.67 12.03 0.47
CA LYS A 41 -18.07 11.94 0.03
C LYS A 41 -18.37 13.13 -0.86
N ALA A 42 -18.05 13.06 -2.15
CA ALA A 42 -18.33 14.14 -3.08
C ALA A 42 -19.85 14.32 -3.33
N LYS A 43 -20.24 15.51 -3.67
CA LYS A 43 -21.62 15.83 -4.07
C LYS A 43 -21.98 15.12 -5.36
N LYS A 44 -23.26 14.74 -5.52
CA LYS A 44 -23.72 13.99 -6.69
C LYS A 44 -23.74 14.82 -7.99
N ASP A 45 -23.82 16.12 -7.85
CA ASP A 45 -23.87 17.11 -8.94
C ASP A 45 -22.52 17.76 -9.23
N LEU A 46 -21.42 17.17 -8.75
CA LEU A 46 -20.07 17.63 -9.01
C LEU A 46 -19.77 17.56 -10.51
N SER A 47 -19.35 18.68 -11.08
CA SER A 47 -18.90 18.72 -12.47
C SER A 47 -17.51 18.11 -12.60
N GLU A 48 -17.13 17.70 -13.81
CA GLU A 48 -15.80 17.19 -14.10
C GLU A 48 -14.70 18.22 -13.79
N GLU A 49 -14.95 19.51 -14.06
CA GLU A 49 -14.02 20.60 -13.75
C GLU A 49 -13.81 20.75 -12.23
N GLU A 50 -14.88 20.71 -11.44
CA GLU A 50 -14.80 20.79 -9.97
C GLU A 50 -14.13 19.56 -9.37
N GLU A 51 -14.37 18.36 -9.93
CA GLU A 51 -13.70 17.14 -9.52
C GLU A 51 -12.20 17.21 -9.80
N ASN A 52 -11.82 17.62 -11.01
CA ASN A 52 -10.43 17.81 -11.39
C ASN A 52 -9.73 18.85 -10.50
N ASP A 53 -10.37 19.99 -10.22
CA ASP A 53 -9.84 21.00 -9.29
C ASP A 53 -9.57 20.38 -7.90
N MET A 54 -10.52 19.65 -7.36
CA MET A 54 -10.38 18.97 -6.06
C MET A 54 -9.22 17.98 -6.06
N LEU A 55 -9.13 17.11 -7.06
CA LEU A 55 -8.10 16.07 -7.14
C LEU A 55 -6.71 16.67 -7.39
N ASP A 56 -6.60 17.67 -8.26
CA ASP A 56 -5.35 18.37 -8.56
C ASP A 56 -4.76 19.07 -7.32
N TYR A 57 -5.59 19.77 -6.55
CA TYR A 57 -5.12 20.41 -5.31
C TYR A 57 -4.70 19.40 -4.25
N LEU A 58 -5.41 18.28 -4.12
CA LEU A 58 -4.99 17.19 -3.24
C LEU A 58 -3.67 16.57 -3.70
N TYR A 59 -3.52 16.28 -4.98
CA TYR A 59 -2.31 15.70 -5.55
C TYR A 59 -1.10 16.64 -5.43
N THR A 60 -1.27 17.92 -5.76
CA THR A 60 -0.20 18.92 -5.74
C THR A 60 0.26 19.27 -4.32
N SER A 61 -0.50 18.90 -3.30
CA SER A 61 -0.12 19.04 -1.89
C SER A 61 1.25 18.44 -1.57
N GLN A 62 1.64 17.36 -2.26
CA GLN A 62 2.96 16.73 -2.08
C GLN A 62 4.14 17.65 -2.44
N TYR A 63 3.95 18.60 -3.35
CA TYR A 63 5.00 19.54 -3.78
C TYR A 63 5.09 20.75 -2.84
N GLN A 64 4.03 21.06 -2.12
CA GLN A 64 3.94 22.19 -1.22
C GLN A 64 4.26 21.84 0.22
N MET A 65 4.20 20.55 0.57
CA MET A 65 4.38 20.07 1.93
C MET A 65 5.45 18.98 1.97
N GLY A 66 6.54 19.25 2.69
CA GLY A 66 7.60 18.24 2.86
C GLY A 66 7.13 17.05 3.69
N GLY A 67 7.66 15.86 3.34
CA GLY A 67 7.43 14.63 4.11
C GLY A 67 6.46 13.65 3.50
N ILE A 68 5.67 14.05 2.51
CA ILE A 68 4.92 13.13 1.65
C ILE A 68 5.92 12.50 0.68
N VAL A 69 6.03 11.18 0.70
CA VAL A 69 6.94 10.43 -0.19
C VAL A 69 6.20 9.73 -1.32
N ALA A 70 4.88 9.58 -1.19
CA ALA A 70 4.03 9.03 -2.22
C ALA A 70 2.58 9.50 -2.01
N ILE A 71 1.87 9.67 -3.10
CA ILE A 71 0.44 9.95 -3.14
C ILE A 71 -0.20 9.18 -4.29
N SER A 72 -1.38 8.63 -4.06
CA SER A 72 -2.28 8.13 -5.08
C SER A 72 -3.71 8.55 -4.75
N LEU A 73 -4.51 8.78 -5.77
CA LEU A 73 -5.90 9.15 -5.60
C LEU A 73 -6.72 8.70 -6.80
N GLY A 74 -8.03 8.67 -6.65
CA GLY A 74 -8.94 8.32 -7.72
C GLY A 74 -10.38 8.19 -7.25
N ARG A 75 -11.26 8.02 -8.23
CA ARG A 75 -12.68 7.76 -8.00
C ARG A 75 -12.88 6.31 -7.58
N ILE A 76 -13.60 6.09 -6.47
CA ILE A 76 -13.96 4.74 -5.99
C ILE A 76 -14.91 4.10 -7.01
N SER A 77 -14.54 2.90 -7.46
CA SER A 77 -15.21 2.17 -8.54
C SER A 77 -16.41 1.35 -8.05
N ASN A 78 -16.47 1.00 -6.76
CA ASN A 78 -17.55 0.19 -6.21
C ASN A 78 -18.51 1.00 -5.34
N GLU A 79 -19.80 0.66 -5.40
CA GLU A 79 -20.76 1.14 -4.42
C GLU A 79 -20.37 0.66 -3.02
N ASN A 80 -20.51 1.52 -2.04
CA ASN A 80 -20.22 1.19 -0.65
C ASN A 80 -21.26 1.79 0.29
N VAL A 81 -21.45 1.13 1.44
CA VAL A 81 -22.51 1.47 2.42
C VAL A 81 -22.38 2.88 3.00
N GLU A 82 -21.19 3.43 2.96
CA GLU A 82 -20.88 4.77 3.49
C GLU A 82 -20.98 5.87 2.45
N ASN A 83 -21.21 5.52 1.16
CA ASN A 83 -21.27 6.44 0.03
C ASN A 83 -20.00 7.28 -0.17
N TYR A 84 -18.80 6.74 0.10
CA TYR A 84 -17.56 7.37 -0.31
C TYR A 84 -17.39 7.26 -1.81
N THR A 85 -16.91 8.33 -2.42
CA THR A 85 -16.80 8.50 -3.87
C THR A 85 -15.35 8.57 -4.35
N HIS A 86 -14.44 9.06 -3.52
CA HIS A 86 -13.02 9.21 -3.86
C HIS A 86 -12.15 8.69 -2.74
N GLY A 87 -11.02 8.11 -3.12
CA GLY A 87 -9.96 7.70 -2.22
C GLY A 87 -8.69 8.50 -2.48
N VAL A 88 -8.05 8.94 -1.42
CA VAL A 88 -6.71 9.55 -1.44
C VAL A 88 -5.84 8.76 -0.48
N PHE A 89 -4.70 8.33 -0.97
CA PHE A 89 -3.67 7.68 -0.19
C PHE A 89 -2.42 8.55 -0.19
N MET A 90 -1.82 8.74 0.98
CA MET A 90 -0.53 9.43 1.13
C MET A 90 0.39 8.62 2.05
N ARG A 91 1.68 8.62 1.74
CA ARG A 91 2.71 8.01 2.57
C ARG A 91 3.65 9.07 3.12
N PHE A 92 3.91 8.99 4.43
CA PHE A 92 4.84 9.85 5.14
C PHE A 92 6.00 9.03 5.70
N GLN A 93 7.18 9.64 5.77
CA GLN A 93 8.35 8.97 6.34
C GLN A 93 8.24 8.75 7.85
N ARG A 94 7.50 9.61 8.57
CA ARG A 94 7.38 9.59 10.05
C ARG A 94 6.08 10.24 10.51
N LYS A 95 5.65 9.89 11.72
CA LYS A 95 4.47 10.50 12.38
C LYS A 95 4.55 12.01 12.52
N GLU A 96 5.74 12.55 12.83
CA GLU A 96 5.91 13.99 13.00
C GLU A 96 5.63 14.76 11.71
N GLN A 97 5.84 14.12 10.55
CA GLN A 97 5.52 14.74 9.25
C GLN A 97 4.02 14.73 8.98
N LEU A 98 3.32 13.66 9.35
CA LEU A 98 1.86 13.63 9.29
C LEU A 98 1.23 14.67 10.23
N VAL A 99 1.75 14.84 11.45
CA VAL A 99 1.29 15.90 12.36
C VAL A 99 1.45 17.29 11.73
N LYS A 100 2.64 17.57 11.17
CA LYS A 100 2.91 18.84 10.46
C LYS A 100 2.01 19.02 9.23
N PHE A 101 1.65 17.94 8.55
CA PHE A 101 0.71 17.97 7.43
C PHE A 101 -0.67 18.44 7.89
N TYR A 102 -1.23 17.87 8.97
CA TYR A 102 -2.52 18.29 9.51
C TYR A 102 -2.53 19.73 10.01
N GLU A 103 -1.39 20.22 10.55
CA GLU A 103 -1.22 21.58 11.06
C GLU A 103 -0.86 22.59 9.95
N ASN A 104 -0.62 22.14 8.72
CA ASN A 104 -0.14 23.00 7.65
C ASN A 104 -1.26 23.94 7.15
N PRO A 105 -1.04 25.27 7.15
CA PRO A 105 -2.03 26.23 6.66
C PRO A 105 -2.40 26.02 5.18
N PHE A 106 -1.47 25.54 4.36
CA PHE A 106 -1.74 25.22 2.95
C PHE A 106 -2.75 24.08 2.84
N TYR A 107 -2.58 22.97 3.60
CA TYR A 107 -3.54 21.87 3.61
C TYR A 107 -4.91 22.31 4.10
N SER A 108 -4.96 23.11 5.17
CA SER A 108 -6.21 23.69 5.67
C SER A 108 -6.89 24.54 4.60
N LYS A 109 -6.14 25.29 3.80
CA LYS A 109 -6.65 26.08 2.69
C LYS A 109 -7.20 25.15 1.58
N VAL A 110 -6.46 24.11 1.17
CA VAL A 110 -6.91 23.13 0.19
C VAL A 110 -8.22 22.49 0.64
N LEU A 111 -8.29 22.02 1.87
CA LEU A 111 -9.54 21.44 2.41
C LEU A 111 -10.70 22.44 2.32
N LYS A 112 -10.51 23.67 2.76
CA LYS A 112 -11.55 24.68 2.84
C LYS A 112 -12.01 25.17 1.47
N GLU A 113 -11.10 25.39 0.53
CA GLU A 113 -11.38 26.06 -0.73
C GLU A 113 -11.62 25.09 -1.89
N HIS A 114 -11.00 23.88 -1.87
CA HIS A 114 -11.01 22.93 -2.98
C HIS A 114 -11.58 21.55 -2.66
N VAL A 115 -11.86 21.23 -1.40
CA VAL A 115 -12.45 19.93 -1.03
C VAL A 115 -13.82 20.09 -0.41
N MET A 116 -13.96 20.87 0.67
CA MET A 116 -15.22 20.98 1.40
C MET A 116 -16.35 21.63 0.60
N PRO A 117 -16.12 22.55 -0.37
CA PRO A 117 -17.18 23.03 -1.24
C PRO A 117 -17.81 21.92 -2.08
N TYR A 118 -17.05 20.87 -2.41
CA TYR A 118 -17.43 19.77 -3.30
C TYR A 118 -17.84 18.50 -2.56
N CYS A 119 -17.58 18.39 -1.25
CA CYS A 119 -17.83 17.21 -0.47
C CYS A 119 -18.83 17.43 0.67
N HIS A 120 -19.61 16.40 1.00
CA HIS A 120 -20.46 16.35 2.18
C HIS A 120 -19.67 15.99 3.46
N GLY A 121 -18.46 15.45 3.29
CA GLY A 121 -17.58 15.03 4.39
C GLY A 121 -16.42 14.19 3.92
N LEU A 122 -15.54 13.93 4.86
CA LEU A 122 -14.36 13.07 4.66
C LEU A 122 -14.10 12.23 5.91
N MET A 123 -13.34 11.15 5.74
CA MET A 123 -12.85 10.31 6.82
C MET A 123 -11.36 10.05 6.61
N ASN A 124 -10.58 10.21 7.67
CA ASN A 124 -9.16 9.93 7.67
C ASN A 124 -8.85 8.69 8.51
N VAL A 125 -7.95 7.86 8.02
CA VAL A 125 -7.40 6.70 8.72
C VAL A 125 -5.89 6.73 8.58
N ASP A 126 -5.18 6.62 9.72
CA ASP A 126 -3.72 6.68 9.76
C ASP A 126 -3.15 5.45 10.47
N TYR A 127 -2.13 4.84 9.89
CA TYR A 127 -1.45 3.71 10.51
C TYR A 127 0.05 3.68 10.19
N GLU A 128 0.81 3.04 11.07
CA GLU A 128 2.24 2.76 10.82
C GLU A 128 2.41 1.36 10.23
N THR A 129 3.33 1.24 9.29
CA THR A 129 3.69 -0.03 8.66
C THR A 129 5.17 -0.06 8.28
N GLU A 130 5.65 -1.22 7.82
CA GLU A 130 7.00 -1.38 7.27
C GLU A 130 6.89 -1.71 5.78
N VAL A 131 7.72 -1.03 4.98
CA VAL A 131 7.81 -1.22 3.53
C VAL A 131 9.25 -1.47 3.12
N GLU A 132 9.46 -2.15 2.00
CA GLU A 132 10.76 -2.32 1.39
C GLU A 132 11.28 -0.95 0.88
N ASP A 133 12.60 -0.71 1.05
CA ASP A 133 13.22 0.58 0.69
C ASP A 133 13.08 0.91 -0.81
N ASP A 134 13.06 -0.09 -1.66
CA ASP A 134 12.97 0.04 -3.11
C ASP A 134 11.54 0.33 -3.62
N ILE A 135 10.51 0.09 -2.78
CA ILE A 135 9.11 0.42 -3.05
C ILE A 135 8.62 1.56 -2.15
N LEU A 136 9.53 2.33 -1.59
CA LEU A 136 9.17 3.48 -0.75
C LEU A 136 8.36 4.55 -1.51
N PRO A 137 8.75 4.96 -2.73
CA PRO A 137 7.84 5.64 -3.63
C PRO A 137 6.93 4.58 -4.26
N ILE A 138 5.62 4.71 -4.14
CA ILE A 138 4.66 3.78 -4.75
C ILE A 138 4.90 3.63 -6.25
N PHE A 139 5.47 4.66 -6.87
CA PHE A 139 5.77 4.74 -8.29
C PHE A 139 7.29 4.76 -8.49
N ARG A 140 7.82 3.70 -9.08
CA ARG A 140 9.17 3.74 -9.63
C ARG A 140 9.12 4.49 -10.96
N LYS A 141 10.05 5.43 -11.14
CA LYS A 141 10.22 6.15 -12.41
C LYS A 141 10.44 5.13 -13.55
N GLY A 142 9.46 4.99 -14.44
CA GLY A 142 9.52 4.09 -15.59
C GLY A 142 8.73 2.78 -15.46
N GLU A 143 8.04 2.53 -14.35
CA GLU A 143 7.02 1.47 -14.28
C GLU A 143 5.66 2.03 -14.73
N ASP A 144 4.89 1.24 -15.49
CA ASP A 144 3.52 1.54 -15.94
C ASP A 144 2.51 1.48 -14.77
N PHE A 145 2.87 2.10 -13.66
CA PHE A 145 2.10 2.04 -12.41
C PHE A 145 0.95 3.02 -12.36
N ASN A 146 0.90 3.95 -13.33
CA ASN A 146 -0.14 4.98 -13.43
C ASN A 146 -1.56 4.43 -13.69
N PHE A 147 -1.69 3.11 -13.85
CA PHE A 147 -2.98 2.43 -14.10
C PHE A 147 -3.27 1.34 -13.07
N GLY A 148 -2.54 1.33 -11.96
CA GLY A 148 -2.76 0.39 -10.87
C GLY A 148 -4.07 0.63 -10.13
N VAL A 149 -4.44 -0.33 -9.28
CA VAL A 149 -5.61 -0.25 -8.40
C VAL A 149 -5.16 -0.25 -6.96
N GLU A 150 -5.66 0.71 -6.20
CA GLU A 150 -5.59 0.71 -4.74
C GLU A 150 -6.85 0.04 -4.18
N PHE A 151 -6.66 -1.08 -3.51
CA PHE A 151 -7.73 -1.73 -2.74
C PHE A 151 -7.53 -1.41 -1.26
N VAL A 152 -8.43 -0.61 -0.73
CA VAL A 152 -8.45 -0.17 0.67
C VAL A 152 -9.51 -0.96 1.42
N LEU A 153 -9.10 -1.59 2.51
CA LEU A 153 -9.96 -2.36 3.39
C LEU A 153 -9.87 -1.79 4.80
N LEU A 154 -10.90 -1.07 5.22
CA LEU A 154 -11.02 -0.59 6.60
C LEU A 154 -11.83 -1.59 7.43
N ILE A 155 -11.32 -1.95 8.61
CA ILE A 155 -11.85 -3.04 9.43
C ILE A 155 -12.05 -2.55 10.88
N SER A 156 -13.21 -2.90 11.44
CA SER A 156 -13.44 -2.86 12.88
C SER A 156 -13.62 -4.30 13.37
N PHE A 157 -12.70 -4.75 14.20
CA PHE A 157 -12.82 -6.05 14.86
C PHE A 157 -13.73 -6.00 16.09
N ILE A 158 -14.35 -7.13 16.46
CA ILE A 158 -15.02 -7.26 17.75
C ILE A 158 -13.99 -7.26 18.87
N GLN A 159 -14.37 -6.81 20.06
CA GLN A 159 -13.46 -6.67 21.20
C GLN A 159 -12.72 -7.95 21.57
N SER A 160 -13.38 -9.10 21.47
CA SER A 160 -12.80 -10.41 21.80
C SER A 160 -11.78 -10.93 20.77
N ALA A 161 -11.62 -10.26 19.64
CA ALA A 161 -10.65 -10.64 18.61
C ALA A 161 -9.24 -10.07 18.86
N PHE A 162 -9.13 -9.03 19.68
CA PHE A 162 -7.83 -8.43 19.99
C PHE A 162 -6.98 -9.35 20.88
N GLY A 163 -5.66 -9.37 20.64
CA GLY A 163 -4.69 -10.18 21.35
C GLY A 163 -4.56 -11.60 20.81
N GLY A 164 -4.90 -11.82 19.53
CA GLY A 164 -4.69 -13.11 18.86
C GLY A 164 -5.43 -13.22 17.52
N PRO A 165 -6.77 -13.43 17.50
CA PRO A 165 -7.50 -13.69 16.26
C PRO A 165 -7.39 -12.58 15.20
N ALA A 166 -7.40 -11.31 15.59
CA ALA A 166 -7.27 -10.19 14.67
C ALA A 166 -5.87 -10.13 14.03
N GLU A 167 -4.84 -10.33 14.85
CA GLU A 167 -3.44 -10.39 14.43
C GLU A 167 -3.19 -11.58 13.50
N ASP A 168 -3.77 -12.77 13.81
CA ASP A 168 -3.68 -13.97 12.97
C ASP A 168 -4.37 -13.76 11.61
N ALA A 169 -5.54 -13.12 11.60
CA ALA A 169 -6.24 -12.80 10.36
C ALA A 169 -5.42 -11.84 9.47
N LEU A 170 -4.88 -10.76 10.05
CA LEU A 170 -4.05 -9.80 9.33
C LEU A 170 -2.76 -10.43 8.81
N GLU A 171 -2.09 -11.27 9.60
CA GLU A 171 -0.88 -11.98 9.14
C GLU A 171 -1.21 -13.02 8.06
N SER A 172 -2.40 -13.64 8.11
CA SER A 172 -2.86 -14.55 7.05
C SER A 172 -3.09 -13.82 5.74
N LEU A 173 -3.70 -12.63 5.78
CA LEU A 173 -3.87 -11.78 4.59
C LEU A 173 -2.52 -11.33 4.04
N LYS A 174 -1.59 -10.91 4.89
CA LYS A 174 -0.23 -10.51 4.49
C LYS A 174 0.52 -11.66 3.80
N ARG A 175 0.43 -12.88 4.32
CA ARG A 175 1.03 -14.05 3.67
C ARG A 175 0.38 -14.33 2.33
N LEU A 176 -0.95 -14.31 2.28
CA LEU A 176 -1.67 -14.52 1.03
C LEU A 176 -1.29 -13.49 -0.04
N THR A 177 -1.19 -12.20 0.31
CA THR A 177 -0.78 -11.17 -0.67
C THR A 177 0.62 -11.40 -1.23
N ALA A 178 1.53 -12.00 -0.45
CA ALA A 178 2.88 -12.33 -0.90
C ALA A 178 2.92 -13.53 -1.86
N GLU A 179 1.87 -14.35 -1.92
CA GLU A 179 1.76 -15.48 -2.86
C GLU A 179 1.34 -15.05 -4.27
N PHE A 180 0.92 -13.78 -4.45
CA PHE A 180 0.48 -13.22 -5.74
C PHE A 180 1.39 -12.09 -6.27
N PRO A 181 2.73 -12.29 -6.39
CA PRO A 181 3.65 -11.22 -6.78
C PRO A 181 3.45 -10.72 -8.22
N SER A 182 2.78 -11.51 -9.07
CA SER A 182 2.42 -11.10 -10.43
C SER A 182 1.22 -10.14 -10.47
N LEU A 183 0.35 -10.17 -9.47
CA LEU A 183 -0.86 -9.35 -9.37
C LEU A 183 -0.66 -8.16 -8.44
N ILE A 184 0.04 -8.38 -7.34
CA ILE A 184 0.19 -7.42 -6.23
C ILE A 184 1.60 -6.84 -6.25
N VAL A 185 1.65 -5.53 -6.12
CA VAL A 185 2.90 -4.77 -6.03
C VAL A 185 3.35 -4.62 -4.60
N GLN A 186 2.41 -4.27 -3.73
CA GLN A 186 2.66 -4.06 -2.32
C GLN A 186 1.38 -4.26 -1.52
N SER A 187 1.51 -4.77 -0.30
CA SER A 187 0.44 -4.78 0.69
C SER A 187 0.96 -4.19 1.99
N THR A 188 0.20 -3.25 2.56
CA THR A 188 0.50 -2.63 3.86
C THR A 188 -0.71 -2.73 4.77
N GLN A 189 -0.48 -2.82 6.06
CA GLN A 189 -1.54 -2.91 7.06
C GLN A 189 -1.08 -2.37 8.41
N GLY A 190 -2.01 -1.91 9.23
CA GLY A 190 -1.71 -1.44 10.56
C GLY A 190 -2.95 -1.05 11.37
N SER A 191 -2.73 -0.82 12.65
CA SER A 191 -3.77 -0.31 13.56
C SER A 191 -3.97 1.18 13.33
N ASN A 192 -5.23 1.58 13.18
CA ASN A 192 -5.59 2.98 13.04
C ASN A 192 -5.31 3.75 14.34
N PHE A 193 -4.55 4.82 14.25
CA PHE A 193 -4.29 5.73 15.35
C PHE A 193 -4.91 7.12 15.17
N ASN A 194 -5.68 7.34 14.08
CA ASN A 194 -6.40 8.60 13.88
C ASN A 194 -7.64 8.66 14.76
N LEU A 195 -7.64 9.59 15.70
CA LEU A 195 -8.73 9.77 16.68
C LEU A 195 -10.01 10.33 16.06
N SER A 196 -9.97 10.90 14.85
CA SER A 196 -11.17 11.39 14.16
C SER A 196 -12.01 10.27 13.52
N SER A 197 -11.48 9.06 13.46
CA SER A 197 -12.14 7.87 12.86
C SER A 197 -12.05 6.67 13.80
N GLU A 198 -12.81 6.68 14.86
CA GLU A 198 -12.85 5.58 15.86
C GLU A 198 -13.62 4.34 15.37
N ILE A 199 -14.36 4.43 14.25
CA ILE A 199 -15.18 3.33 13.74
C ILE A 199 -14.31 2.16 13.28
N TYR A 200 -13.20 2.47 12.56
CA TYR A 200 -12.30 1.45 12.00
C TYR A 200 -11.02 1.37 12.81
N THR A 201 -10.75 0.19 13.33
CA THR A 201 -9.59 -0.09 14.19
C THR A 201 -8.32 -0.42 13.40
N HIS A 202 -8.48 -0.90 12.16
CA HIS A 202 -7.36 -1.30 11.30
C HIS A 202 -7.63 -0.90 9.85
N ALA A 203 -6.55 -0.72 9.11
CA ALA A 203 -6.57 -0.52 7.68
C ALA A 203 -5.58 -1.47 6.99
N VAL A 204 -5.96 -1.90 5.80
CA VAL A 204 -5.12 -2.62 4.86
C VAL A 204 -5.20 -1.91 3.52
N VAL A 205 -4.06 -1.72 2.86
CA VAL A 205 -3.99 -1.23 1.47
C VAL A 205 -3.23 -2.25 0.65
N ILE A 206 -3.86 -2.74 -0.41
CA ILE A 206 -3.26 -3.66 -1.36
C ILE A 206 -3.20 -2.95 -2.71
N ARG A 207 -1.99 -2.84 -3.26
CA ARG A 207 -1.72 -2.22 -4.56
C ARG A 207 -1.62 -3.30 -5.61
N LEU A 208 -2.49 -3.24 -6.59
CA LEU A 208 -2.58 -4.21 -7.66
C LEU A 208 -2.22 -3.57 -9.00
N ARG A 209 -1.71 -4.38 -9.92
CA ARG A 209 -1.17 -3.89 -11.20
C ARG A 209 -2.25 -3.39 -12.16
N SER A 210 -3.48 -3.90 -12.02
CA SER A 210 -4.62 -3.52 -12.87
C SER A 210 -5.96 -3.91 -12.22
N VAL A 211 -7.05 -3.52 -12.85
CA VAL A 211 -8.41 -3.94 -12.46
C VAL A 211 -8.58 -5.46 -12.57
N GLU A 212 -8.04 -6.07 -13.64
CA GLU A 212 -8.08 -7.52 -13.83
C GLU A 212 -7.31 -8.24 -12.72
N ALA A 213 -6.15 -7.69 -12.30
CA ALA A 213 -5.38 -8.24 -11.19
C ALA A 213 -6.18 -8.17 -9.87
N PHE A 214 -6.92 -7.10 -9.65
CA PHE A 214 -7.83 -6.96 -8.51
C PHE A 214 -8.94 -8.01 -8.56
N GLU A 215 -9.63 -8.14 -9.69
CA GLU A 215 -10.71 -9.12 -9.87
C GLU A 215 -10.22 -10.55 -9.68
N MET A 216 -9.04 -10.89 -10.24
CA MET A 216 -8.40 -12.19 -10.06
C MET A 216 -8.07 -12.48 -8.59
N PHE A 217 -7.51 -11.51 -7.88
CA PHE A 217 -7.14 -11.68 -6.48
C PHE A 217 -8.37 -11.88 -5.58
N VAL A 218 -9.34 -10.94 -5.61
CA VAL A 218 -10.54 -11.04 -4.77
C VAL A 218 -11.48 -12.18 -5.19
N GLY A 219 -11.39 -12.59 -6.46
CA GLY A 219 -12.13 -13.73 -7.03
C GLY A 219 -11.54 -15.09 -6.68
N SER A 220 -10.27 -15.15 -6.23
CA SER A 220 -9.58 -16.40 -5.94
C SER A 220 -10.24 -17.19 -4.81
N SER A 221 -10.12 -18.53 -4.88
CA SER A 221 -10.57 -19.42 -3.80
C SER A 221 -9.86 -19.12 -2.49
N ASP A 222 -8.56 -18.86 -2.58
CA ASP A 222 -7.69 -18.66 -1.41
C ASP A 222 -8.07 -17.39 -0.64
N TYR A 223 -8.36 -16.28 -1.36
CA TYR A 223 -8.86 -15.07 -0.72
C TYR A 223 -10.23 -15.28 -0.07
N LYS A 224 -11.17 -15.93 -0.76
CA LYS A 224 -12.52 -16.18 -0.24
C LYS A 224 -12.50 -17.10 0.98
N GLU A 225 -11.70 -18.16 0.94
CA GLU A 225 -11.55 -19.10 2.06
C GLU A 225 -10.88 -18.42 3.26
N MET A 226 -9.78 -17.72 3.04
CA MET A 226 -9.10 -16.94 4.08
C MET A 226 -10.06 -15.93 4.71
N TRP A 227 -10.82 -15.19 3.88
CA TRP A 227 -11.78 -14.20 4.36
C TRP A 227 -12.88 -14.84 5.22
N SER A 228 -13.52 -15.89 4.74
CA SER A 228 -14.61 -16.58 5.45
C SER A 228 -14.15 -17.21 6.76
N ASN A 229 -12.94 -17.78 6.79
CA ASN A 229 -12.43 -18.50 7.95
C ASN A 229 -11.77 -17.61 8.99
N LYS A 230 -11.10 -16.53 8.56
CA LYS A 230 -10.28 -15.71 9.45
C LYS A 230 -10.90 -14.36 9.80
N PHE A 231 -11.54 -13.68 8.84
CA PHE A 231 -12.06 -12.33 9.05
C PHE A 231 -13.54 -12.32 9.41
N GLN A 232 -14.37 -12.98 8.63
CA GLN A 232 -15.82 -12.93 8.79
C GLN A 232 -16.32 -13.23 10.22
N PRO A 233 -15.75 -14.19 10.98
CA PRO A 233 -16.21 -14.47 12.35
C PRO A 233 -15.87 -13.38 13.38
N ILE A 234 -14.92 -12.52 13.11
CA ILE A 234 -14.34 -11.57 14.09
C ILE A 234 -14.52 -10.09 13.70
N ILE A 235 -15.13 -9.81 12.56
CA ILE A 235 -15.39 -8.45 12.10
C ILE A 235 -16.71 -7.93 12.70
N ARG A 236 -16.68 -6.69 13.23
CA ARG A 236 -17.88 -5.92 13.57
C ARG A 236 -18.43 -5.21 12.33
N THR A 237 -17.55 -4.51 11.60
CA THR A 237 -17.88 -3.82 10.36
C THR A 237 -16.64 -3.72 9.48
N GLN A 238 -16.88 -3.55 8.19
CA GLN A 238 -15.82 -3.37 7.19
C GLN A 238 -16.28 -2.38 6.12
N LEU A 239 -15.30 -1.75 5.50
CA LEU A 239 -15.48 -0.91 4.34
C LEU A 239 -14.42 -1.27 3.29
N PRO A 240 -14.74 -2.17 2.35
CA PRO A 240 -13.89 -2.43 1.19
C PRO A 240 -14.20 -1.39 0.11
N VAL A 241 -13.20 -0.65 -0.32
CA VAL A 241 -13.27 0.25 -1.47
C VAL A 241 -12.06 0.06 -2.37
N HIS A 242 -12.23 0.27 -3.66
CA HIS A 242 -11.11 0.27 -4.59
C HIS A 242 -11.26 1.38 -5.60
N PHE A 243 -10.14 1.90 -6.06
CA PHE A 243 -10.08 2.92 -7.10
C PHE A 243 -8.88 2.69 -8.02
N SER A 244 -9.07 2.98 -9.29
CA SER A 244 -7.96 3.12 -10.22
C SER A 244 -7.20 4.38 -9.88
N VAL A 245 -5.87 4.29 -9.87
CA VAL A 245 -5.03 5.46 -9.62
C VAL A 245 -5.19 6.43 -10.78
N ASP A 246 -5.64 7.64 -10.48
CA ASP A 246 -5.79 8.70 -11.46
C ASP A 246 -4.41 9.23 -11.85
N PRO A 247 -4.07 9.31 -13.14
CA PRO A 247 -2.81 9.87 -13.62
C PRO A 247 -2.78 11.41 -13.56
N VAL A 248 -3.22 12.01 -12.46
CA VAL A 248 -3.23 13.46 -12.26
C VAL A 248 -1.86 14.06 -12.57
N GLY A 249 -1.83 15.11 -13.35
CA GLY A 249 -0.61 15.84 -13.70
C GLY A 249 0.11 15.35 -14.96
N THR A 250 -0.41 14.37 -15.70
CA THR A 250 0.15 13.99 -17.01
C THR A 250 -0.23 14.94 -18.13
N GLU A 251 -1.23 15.78 -17.93
CA GLU A 251 -1.69 16.78 -18.93
C GLU A 251 -1.02 18.16 -18.79
N ILE A 252 -0.16 18.35 -17.77
CA ILE A 252 0.61 19.61 -17.57
C ILE A 252 2.06 19.38 -17.99
N MET A 253 2.29 19.20 -19.29
CA MET A 253 3.60 19.44 -19.93
C MET A 253 3.43 20.04 -21.31
#